data_c026fbecfb903d1f7cbef4ac43bb1daf
#
_entry.id   c026fbecfb903d1f7cbef4ac43bb1daf
#
_cell.length_a   1.000
_cell.length_b   1.000
_cell.length_c   1.000
_cell.angle_alpha   90.00
_cell.angle_beta   90.00
_cell.angle_gamma   90.00
#
_symmetry.space_group_name_H-M   'P 1'
#
loop_
_entity.id
_entity.type
_entity.pdbx_description
1 polymer ?
#
loop_
_entity_poly.entity_id
_entity_poly.type
_entity_poly.pdbx_seq_one_letter_code
_entity_poly.pdbx_strand_id
1 'polypeptide(L)'
;MQKTTLLLAVALAFSASSWGQDVKINGTGVSLEANKTPIHTAKNPQAIALLPQDLHLAVPGKFTVAVAALNSPPLTVFADDNKTLLGSEADIARLVAESLGLEVNVVPTSWEDWPLGVTSGKYDAAISNITVTKERKEKFDFATYRKDSLGFYVKSTSPLSKIDK
;
A
#
# COMPACT_ATOMS: atom_id res chain seq x y z
N MET A 1 -11.45 64.97 -27.29
CA MET A 1 -12.33 63.78 -27.15
C MET A 1 -11.45 62.62 -26.74
N GLN A 2 -11.38 62.36 -25.44
CA GLN A 2 -10.62 61.23 -24.88
C GLN A 2 -11.56 60.01 -24.76
N LYS A 3 -11.20 58.92 -25.43
CA LYS A 3 -11.92 57.63 -25.32
C LYS A 3 -11.30 56.84 -24.18
N THR A 4 -12.01 56.74 -23.08
CA THR A 4 -11.63 55.91 -21.94
C THR A 4 -12.06 54.46 -22.23
N THR A 5 -11.09 53.56 -22.44
CA THR A 5 -11.31 52.14 -22.62
C THR A 5 -11.36 51.48 -21.25
N LEU A 6 -12.53 51.01 -20.85
CA LEU A 6 -12.76 50.28 -19.62
C LEU A 6 -12.35 48.82 -19.82
N LEU A 7 -11.21 48.38 -19.27
CA LEU A 7 -10.77 46.97 -19.21
C LEU A 7 -11.50 46.28 -18.06
N LEU A 8 -12.46 45.44 -18.41
CA LEU A 8 -13.16 44.57 -17.45
C LEU A 8 -12.31 43.30 -17.22
N ALA A 9 -11.56 43.25 -16.12
CA ALA A 9 -10.84 42.08 -15.69
C ALA A 9 -11.81 41.14 -15.02
N VAL A 10 -12.23 40.06 -15.73
CA VAL A 10 -12.98 38.94 -15.15
C VAL A 10 -11.98 38.03 -14.45
N ALA A 11 -11.87 38.14 -13.13
CA ALA A 11 -11.16 37.19 -12.30
C ALA A 11 -12.01 35.91 -12.17
N LEU A 12 -11.70 34.90 -12.98
CA LEU A 12 -12.19 33.53 -12.78
C LEU A 12 -11.53 32.95 -11.53
N ALA A 13 -12.19 33.03 -10.40
CA ALA A 13 -11.83 32.28 -9.20
C ALA A 13 -12.13 30.81 -9.48
N PHE A 14 -11.13 30.06 -9.92
CA PHE A 14 -11.16 28.60 -9.85
C PHE A 14 -11.04 28.23 -8.38
N SER A 15 -12.16 28.03 -7.72
CA SER A 15 -12.20 27.27 -6.48
C SER A 15 -11.89 25.82 -6.84
N ALA A 16 -10.63 25.42 -6.71
CA ALA A 16 -10.24 24.03 -6.73
C ALA A 16 -10.84 23.36 -5.49
N SER A 17 -12.07 22.89 -5.62
CA SER A 17 -12.63 21.94 -4.67
C SER A 17 -11.80 20.66 -4.85
N SER A 18 -10.83 20.44 -3.97
CA SER A 18 -10.18 19.13 -3.86
C SER A 18 -11.25 18.15 -3.37
N TRP A 19 -11.84 17.46 -4.30
CA TRP A 19 -12.74 16.35 -4.00
C TRP A 19 -11.87 15.17 -3.59
N GLY A 20 -11.46 15.15 -2.32
CA GLY A 20 -10.98 13.94 -1.70
C GLY A 20 -12.11 12.92 -1.76
N GLN A 21 -12.00 11.95 -2.66
CA GLN A 21 -12.97 10.87 -2.74
C GLN A 21 -12.76 9.97 -1.52
N ASP A 22 -13.61 10.10 -0.51
CA ASP A 22 -13.65 9.15 0.59
C ASP A 22 -14.02 7.76 0.04
N VAL A 23 -13.10 6.81 0.16
CA VAL A 23 -13.39 5.41 -0.13
C VAL A 23 -14.23 4.86 1.03
N LYS A 24 -15.39 4.32 0.73
CA LYS A 24 -16.24 3.65 1.72
C LYS A 24 -15.88 2.17 1.83
N ILE A 25 -15.44 1.75 2.99
CA ILE A 25 -15.24 0.34 3.33
C ILE A 25 -16.31 -0.04 4.34
N ASN A 26 -17.18 -0.99 4.00
CA ASN A 26 -18.33 -1.40 4.83
C ASN A 26 -19.19 -0.22 5.30
N GLY A 27 -19.39 0.79 4.46
CA GLY A 27 -20.17 1.98 4.77
C GLY A 27 -19.44 3.05 5.58
N THR A 28 -18.22 2.80 6.06
CA THR A 28 -17.39 3.77 6.76
C THR A 28 -16.49 4.50 5.77
N GLY A 29 -16.52 5.83 5.79
CA GLY A 29 -15.60 6.65 5.01
C GLY A 29 -14.17 6.50 5.51
N VAL A 30 -13.23 6.23 4.59
CA VAL A 30 -11.79 6.18 4.89
C VAL A 30 -11.14 7.37 4.23
N SER A 31 -10.40 8.15 5.03
CA SER A 31 -9.63 9.27 4.50
C SER A 31 -8.52 8.77 3.58
N LEU A 32 -8.40 9.39 2.42
CA LEU A 32 -7.29 9.16 1.49
C LEU A 32 -6.16 10.20 1.66
N GLU A 33 -6.24 11.02 2.70
CA GLU A 33 -5.20 12.00 3.00
C GLU A 33 -3.89 11.29 3.38
N ALA A 34 -2.82 11.61 2.68
CA ALA A 34 -1.52 10.99 2.89
C ALA A 34 -1.04 11.17 4.34
N ASN A 35 -0.70 10.06 4.99
CA ASN A 35 -0.17 10.03 6.37
C ASN A 35 -1.06 10.69 7.44
N LYS A 36 -2.36 10.81 7.23
CA LYS A 36 -3.27 11.42 8.20
C LYS A 36 -3.28 10.69 9.54
N THR A 37 -3.25 9.37 9.51
CA THR A 37 -3.31 8.52 10.71
C THR A 37 -2.35 7.33 10.59
N PRO A 38 -1.02 7.57 10.49
CA PRO A 38 -0.07 6.46 10.45
C PRO A 38 -0.10 5.71 11.79
N ILE A 39 -0.08 4.39 11.75
CA ILE A 39 0.11 3.57 12.94
C ILE A 39 1.60 3.39 13.20
N HIS A 40 1.97 3.35 14.48
CA HIS A 40 3.35 3.24 14.95
C HIS A 40 3.50 2.14 15.99
N THR A 41 4.70 1.62 16.13
CA THR A 41 5.06 0.66 17.18
C THR A 41 6.40 0.99 17.81
N ALA A 42 6.62 0.50 19.02
CA ALA A 42 7.91 0.59 19.66
C ALA A 42 8.91 -0.40 19.04
N LYS A 43 10.20 -0.07 19.14
CA LYS A 43 11.28 -0.99 18.77
C LYS A 43 11.20 -2.27 19.61
N ASN A 44 11.47 -3.40 18.98
CA ASN A 44 11.55 -4.70 19.63
C ASN A 44 13.04 -5.09 19.80
N PRO A 45 13.64 -4.90 20.99
CA PRO A 45 15.07 -5.21 21.20
C PRO A 45 15.41 -6.67 20.94
N GLN A 46 14.46 -7.58 21.20
CA GLN A 46 14.66 -9.01 20.99
C GLN A 46 14.73 -9.34 19.49
N ALA A 47 13.84 -8.75 18.69
CA ALA A 47 13.86 -8.92 17.24
C ALA A 47 15.13 -8.28 16.64
N ILE A 48 15.53 -7.10 17.12
CA ILE A 48 16.75 -6.41 16.67
C ILE A 48 17.99 -7.25 16.96
N ALA A 49 18.06 -7.89 18.13
CA ALA A 49 19.19 -8.73 18.51
C ALA A 49 19.34 -10.01 17.65
N LEU A 50 18.28 -10.41 16.93
CA LEU A 50 18.29 -11.54 16.00
C LEU A 50 18.70 -11.15 14.57
N LEU A 51 18.85 -9.86 14.29
CA LEU A 51 19.28 -9.43 12.96
C LEU A 51 20.74 -9.85 12.73
N PRO A 52 21.08 -10.38 11.54
CA PRO A 52 22.46 -10.66 11.19
C PRO A 52 23.35 -9.41 11.31
N GLN A 53 24.60 -9.60 11.76
CA GLN A 53 25.56 -8.47 11.85
C GLN A 53 25.92 -7.91 10.47
N ASP A 54 25.84 -8.74 9.46
CA ASP A 54 26.10 -8.42 8.05
C ASP A 54 24.80 -8.21 7.26
N LEU A 55 23.74 -7.76 7.92
CA LEU A 55 22.47 -7.47 7.28
C LEU A 55 22.65 -6.42 6.16
N HIS A 56 22.40 -6.85 4.93
CA HIS A 56 22.40 -5.98 3.77
C HIS A 56 20.96 -5.60 3.42
N LEU A 57 20.68 -4.31 3.44
CA LEU A 57 19.39 -3.76 3.03
C LEU A 57 19.52 -3.11 1.64
N ALA A 58 18.47 -3.16 0.84
CA ALA A 58 18.40 -2.52 -0.48
C ALA A 58 18.74 -1.02 -0.41
N VAL A 59 18.34 -0.37 0.67
CA VAL A 59 18.73 1.00 1.03
C VAL A 59 19.23 0.99 2.48
N PRO A 60 20.48 1.40 2.75
CA PRO A 60 21.03 1.40 4.10
C PRO A 60 20.12 2.13 5.11
N GLY A 61 19.80 1.45 6.22
CA GLY A 61 18.96 1.98 7.29
C GLY A 61 17.45 1.98 7.01
N LYS A 62 17.02 1.51 5.84
CA LYS A 62 15.60 1.45 5.45
C LYS A 62 15.17 0.04 5.11
N PHE A 63 14.04 -0.36 5.65
CA PHE A 63 13.36 -1.57 5.22
C PHE A 63 12.54 -1.26 3.97
N THR A 64 13.06 -1.67 2.81
CA THR A 64 12.46 -1.41 1.50
C THR A 64 11.49 -2.52 1.12
N VAL A 65 10.22 -2.18 1.05
CA VAL A 65 9.14 -3.15 0.85
C VAL A 65 8.39 -2.87 -0.44
N ALA A 66 8.36 -3.87 -1.32
CA ALA A 66 7.51 -3.85 -2.49
C ALA A 66 6.05 -4.11 -2.09
N VAL A 67 5.17 -3.22 -2.50
CA VAL A 67 3.72 -3.36 -2.30
C VAL A 67 3.03 -3.22 -3.66
N ALA A 68 2.29 -4.25 -4.08
CA ALA A 68 1.59 -4.19 -5.36
C ALA A 68 0.48 -3.14 -5.31
N ALA A 69 0.55 -2.17 -6.21
CA ALA A 69 -0.35 -1.03 -6.29
C ALA A 69 -1.66 -1.42 -7.02
N LEU A 70 -2.40 -2.37 -6.47
CA LEU A 70 -3.61 -2.93 -7.08
C LEU A 70 -4.87 -2.08 -6.86
N ASN A 71 -4.76 -0.97 -6.12
CA ASN A 71 -5.89 -0.12 -5.72
C ASN A 71 -7.07 -0.94 -5.16
N SER A 72 -6.78 -1.81 -4.23
CA SER A 72 -7.70 -2.81 -3.66
C SER A 72 -7.90 -2.57 -2.15
N PRO A 73 -8.74 -1.59 -1.76
CA PRO A 73 -9.03 -1.34 -0.34
C PRO A 73 -9.68 -2.56 0.33
N PRO A 74 -9.39 -2.84 1.60
CA PRO A 74 -8.54 -2.10 2.54
C PRO A 74 -7.05 -2.43 2.46
N LEU A 75 -6.60 -3.20 1.48
CA LEU A 75 -5.22 -3.70 1.39
C LEU A 75 -4.27 -2.61 0.92
N THR A 76 -4.56 -2.04 -0.24
CA THR A 76 -3.79 -0.96 -0.85
C THR A 76 -4.72 0.02 -1.54
N VAL A 77 -4.40 1.30 -1.42
CA VAL A 77 -4.99 2.40 -2.18
C VAL A 77 -3.98 3.53 -2.24
N PHE A 78 -3.95 4.27 -3.35
CA PHE A 78 -3.17 5.50 -3.38
C PHE A 78 -3.85 6.60 -2.58
N ALA A 79 -3.06 7.34 -1.82
CA ALA A 79 -3.50 8.57 -1.19
C ALA A 79 -3.83 9.64 -2.25
N ASP A 80 -4.36 10.77 -1.79
CA ASP A 80 -4.71 11.92 -2.62
C ASP A 80 -3.50 12.57 -3.32
N ASP A 81 -2.29 12.33 -2.83
CA ASP A 81 -1.03 12.73 -3.46
C ASP A 81 -0.63 11.84 -4.66
N ASN A 82 -1.35 10.76 -4.95
CA ASN A 82 -1.05 9.76 -5.98
C ASN A 82 0.34 9.11 -5.88
N LYS A 83 0.95 9.13 -4.72
CA LYS A 83 2.28 8.57 -4.44
C LYS A 83 2.29 7.67 -3.21
N THR A 84 1.69 8.14 -2.11
CA THR A 84 1.67 7.41 -0.86
C THR A 84 0.69 6.24 -0.96
N LEU A 85 1.16 5.03 -0.63
CA LEU A 85 0.29 3.88 -0.47
C LEU A 85 -0.25 3.85 0.96
N LEU A 86 -1.57 3.75 1.06
CA LEU A 86 -2.32 3.55 2.29
C LEU A 86 -2.89 2.13 2.31
N GLY A 87 -3.27 1.66 3.50
CA GLY A 87 -3.89 0.37 3.70
C GLY A 87 -3.03 -0.60 4.49
N SER A 88 -3.59 -1.77 4.77
CA SER A 88 -2.98 -2.74 5.69
C SER A 88 -1.59 -3.22 5.25
N GLU A 89 -1.31 -3.27 3.96
CA GLU A 89 0.00 -3.71 3.45
C GLU A 89 1.10 -2.69 3.77
N ALA A 90 0.83 -1.39 3.53
CA ALA A 90 1.76 -0.32 3.87
C ALA A 90 1.94 -0.16 5.39
N ASP A 91 0.87 -0.33 6.15
CA ASP A 91 0.91 -0.24 7.61
C ASP A 91 1.72 -1.39 8.23
N ILE A 92 1.56 -2.62 7.76
CA ILE A 92 2.37 -3.76 8.20
C ILE A 92 3.84 -3.53 7.88
N ALA A 93 4.16 -3.03 6.68
CA ALA A 93 5.53 -2.69 6.31
C ALA A 93 6.15 -1.69 7.30
N ARG A 94 5.39 -0.65 7.69
CA ARG A 94 5.81 0.36 8.67
C ARG A 94 6.05 -0.27 10.05
N LEU A 95 5.09 -1.05 10.55
CA LEU A 95 5.20 -1.69 11.87
C LEU A 95 6.40 -2.64 11.95
N VAL A 96 6.68 -3.41 10.89
CA VAL A 96 7.86 -4.27 10.83
C VAL A 96 9.14 -3.43 10.86
N ALA A 97 9.25 -2.42 10.01
CA ALA A 97 10.43 -1.54 9.98
C ALA A 97 10.70 -0.89 11.34
N GLU A 98 9.69 -0.25 11.93
CA GLU A 98 9.81 0.43 13.23
C GLU A 98 10.17 -0.54 14.35
N SER A 99 9.57 -1.75 14.37
CA SER A 99 9.92 -2.78 15.35
C SER A 99 11.38 -3.22 15.28
N LEU A 100 11.97 -3.19 14.07
CA LEU A 100 13.39 -3.48 13.84
C LEU A 100 14.30 -2.25 13.97
N GLY A 101 13.75 -1.07 14.31
CA GLY A 101 14.49 0.16 14.43
C GLY A 101 14.95 0.78 13.10
N LEU A 102 14.30 0.39 12.01
CA LEU A 102 14.56 0.86 10.64
C LEU A 102 13.52 1.89 10.20
N GLU A 103 13.86 2.71 9.21
CA GLU A 103 12.88 3.50 8.49
C GLU A 103 12.15 2.60 7.47
N VAL A 104 10.87 2.85 7.23
CA VAL A 104 10.14 2.16 6.15
C VAL A 104 10.33 2.89 4.82
N ASN A 105 10.53 2.12 3.76
CA ASN A 105 10.51 2.60 2.37
C ASN A 105 9.52 1.73 1.57
N VAL A 106 8.27 2.17 1.47
CA VAL A 106 7.24 1.46 0.70
C VAL A 106 7.36 1.83 -0.77
N VAL A 107 7.58 0.83 -1.62
CA VAL A 107 7.76 1.01 -3.06
C VAL A 107 6.56 0.40 -3.79
N PRO A 108 5.73 1.24 -4.45
CA PRO A 108 4.70 0.73 -5.35
C PRO A 108 5.31 -0.07 -6.49
N THR A 109 4.80 -1.26 -6.74
CA THR A 109 5.30 -2.14 -7.80
C THR A 109 4.16 -2.82 -8.55
N SER A 110 4.44 -3.41 -9.71
CA SER A 110 3.49 -4.30 -10.38
C SER A 110 3.46 -5.67 -9.67
N TRP A 111 2.37 -6.40 -9.86
CA TRP A 111 2.28 -7.77 -9.34
C TRP A 111 3.34 -8.69 -9.95
N GLU A 112 3.70 -8.48 -11.19
CA GLU A 112 4.65 -9.30 -11.93
C GLU A 112 6.10 -9.06 -11.52
N ASP A 113 6.42 -7.85 -11.01
CA ASP A 113 7.80 -7.43 -10.74
C ASP A 113 8.31 -7.79 -9.34
N TRP A 114 7.42 -8.04 -8.35
CA TRP A 114 7.86 -8.28 -6.98
C TRP A 114 8.81 -9.49 -6.84
N PRO A 115 8.60 -10.63 -7.55
CA PRO A 115 9.47 -11.78 -7.35
C PRO A 115 10.90 -11.50 -7.76
N LEU A 116 11.09 -10.89 -8.93
CA LEU A 116 12.42 -10.53 -9.42
C LEU A 116 13.04 -9.42 -8.56
N GLY A 117 12.24 -8.46 -8.12
CA GLY A 117 12.72 -7.37 -7.28
C GLY A 117 13.26 -7.85 -5.93
N VAL A 118 12.62 -8.84 -5.29
CA VAL A 118 13.12 -9.44 -4.06
C VAL A 118 14.36 -10.29 -4.31
N THR A 119 14.35 -11.16 -5.33
CA THR A 119 15.50 -12.04 -5.61
C THR A 119 16.74 -11.27 -6.08
N SER A 120 16.58 -10.12 -6.71
CA SER A 120 17.69 -9.25 -7.12
C SER A 120 18.22 -8.31 -6.04
N GLY A 121 17.58 -8.29 -4.85
CA GLY A 121 17.92 -7.36 -3.76
C GLY A 121 17.48 -5.91 -4.01
N LYS A 122 16.60 -5.67 -4.98
CA LYS A 122 15.99 -4.35 -5.19
C LYS A 122 15.03 -3.99 -4.04
N TYR A 123 14.40 -4.99 -3.45
CA TYR A 123 13.53 -4.90 -2.28
C TYR A 123 13.99 -5.88 -1.21
N ASP A 124 13.88 -5.49 0.05
CA ASP A 124 14.17 -6.37 1.18
C ASP A 124 13.04 -7.38 1.42
N ALA A 125 11.82 -6.99 1.09
CA ALA A 125 10.63 -7.83 1.20
C ALA A 125 9.54 -7.39 0.22
N ALA A 126 8.51 -8.25 0.07
CA ALA A 126 7.26 -7.91 -0.58
C ALA A 126 6.09 -8.20 0.35
N ILE A 127 5.17 -7.25 0.51
CA ILE A 127 3.94 -7.37 1.32
C ILE A 127 2.77 -6.99 0.42
N SER A 128 2.05 -7.99 -0.12
CA SER A 128 1.02 -7.77 -1.15
C SER A 128 0.03 -8.92 -1.22
N ASN A 129 -0.47 -9.36 -0.07
CA ASN A 129 -1.41 -10.50 -0.04
C ASN A 129 -0.90 -11.74 -0.83
N ILE A 130 0.39 -12.02 -0.72
CA ILE A 130 1.02 -13.09 -1.48
C ILE A 130 0.69 -14.43 -0.85
N THR A 131 -0.05 -15.27 -1.57
CA THR A 131 -0.37 -16.63 -1.11
C THR A 131 0.88 -17.49 -1.05
N VAL A 132 1.06 -18.19 0.06
CA VAL A 132 2.16 -19.15 0.24
C VAL A 132 1.86 -20.42 -0.53
N THR A 133 2.69 -20.73 -1.54
CA THR A 133 2.62 -21.96 -2.34
C THR A 133 3.92 -22.76 -2.22
N LYS A 134 3.91 -24.03 -2.63
CA LYS A 134 5.11 -24.86 -2.62
C LYS A 134 6.21 -24.27 -3.51
N GLU A 135 5.84 -23.87 -4.72
CA GLU A 135 6.76 -23.30 -5.73
C GLU A 135 7.41 -21.99 -5.24
N ARG A 136 6.62 -21.16 -4.52
CA ARG A 136 7.15 -19.92 -3.95
C ARG A 136 8.09 -20.19 -2.78
N LYS A 137 7.81 -21.20 -1.95
CA LYS A 137 8.69 -21.59 -0.83
C LYS A 137 10.06 -22.11 -1.28
N GLU A 138 10.21 -22.54 -2.53
CA GLU A 138 11.51 -22.93 -3.09
C GLU A 138 12.44 -21.72 -3.33
N LYS A 139 11.88 -20.49 -3.35
CA LYS A 139 12.61 -19.27 -3.69
C LYS A 139 12.55 -18.18 -2.63
N PHE A 140 11.57 -18.23 -1.73
CA PHE A 140 11.31 -17.18 -0.76
C PHE A 140 10.99 -17.76 0.61
N ASP A 141 11.43 -17.08 1.65
CA ASP A 141 10.95 -17.26 3.00
C ASP A 141 9.67 -16.45 3.23
N PHE A 142 8.79 -16.97 4.11
CA PHE A 142 7.50 -16.36 4.36
C PHE A 142 7.24 -16.15 5.85
N ALA A 143 6.83 -14.94 6.20
CA ALA A 143 6.16 -14.63 7.46
C ALA A 143 4.68 -14.37 7.18
N THR A 144 3.79 -15.21 7.71
CA THR A 144 2.35 -15.06 7.49
C THR A 144 1.75 -14.11 8.53
N TYR A 145 0.95 -13.15 8.10
CA TYR A 145 0.29 -12.16 8.96
C TYR A 145 -1.23 -12.18 8.84
N ARG A 146 -1.77 -12.87 7.82
CA ARG A 146 -3.20 -12.94 7.55
C ARG A 146 -3.58 -14.29 6.97
N LYS A 147 -4.84 -14.70 7.21
CA LYS A 147 -5.47 -15.83 6.55
C LYS A 147 -6.66 -15.32 5.74
N ASP A 148 -6.68 -15.67 4.47
CA ASP A 148 -7.79 -15.38 3.55
C ASP A 148 -8.58 -16.62 3.18
N SER A 149 -9.81 -16.39 2.74
CA SER A 149 -10.66 -17.41 2.13
C SER A 149 -11.20 -16.88 0.82
N LEU A 150 -11.13 -17.68 -0.22
CA LEU A 150 -11.73 -17.35 -1.51
C LEU A 150 -13.23 -17.62 -1.46
N GLY A 151 -14.02 -16.67 -1.97
CA GLY A 151 -15.45 -16.81 -2.14
C GLY A 151 -15.83 -16.63 -3.60
N PHE A 152 -16.84 -17.39 -4.03
CA PHE A 152 -17.47 -17.19 -5.34
C PHE A 152 -18.74 -16.38 -5.17
N TYR A 153 -18.88 -15.35 -5.96
CA TYR A 153 -20.02 -14.44 -5.91
C TYR A 153 -20.75 -14.45 -7.25
N VAL A 154 -22.06 -14.54 -7.18
CA VAL A 154 -22.92 -14.42 -8.34
C VAL A 154 -23.92 -13.28 -8.12
N LYS A 155 -24.49 -12.75 -9.20
CA LYS A 155 -25.58 -11.79 -9.07
C LYS A 155 -26.75 -12.43 -8.32
N SER A 156 -27.47 -11.66 -7.51
CA SER A 156 -28.66 -12.14 -6.77
C SER A 156 -29.75 -12.73 -7.67
N THR A 157 -29.77 -12.33 -8.93
CA THR A 157 -30.68 -12.83 -9.98
C THR A 157 -30.12 -14.05 -10.74
N SER A 158 -28.95 -14.54 -10.39
CA SER A 158 -28.34 -15.71 -11.04
C SER A 158 -29.12 -16.98 -10.70
N PRO A 159 -29.35 -17.87 -11.67
CA PRO A 159 -29.92 -19.19 -11.40
C PRO A 159 -28.95 -20.13 -10.70
N LEU A 160 -27.66 -19.76 -10.59
CA LEU A 160 -26.64 -20.57 -9.90
C LEU A 160 -26.84 -20.43 -8.40
N SER A 161 -27.32 -21.51 -7.76
CA SER A 161 -27.50 -21.58 -6.31
C SER A 161 -26.37 -22.33 -5.61
N LYS A 162 -25.57 -23.12 -6.36
CA LYS A 162 -24.52 -23.96 -5.85
C LYS A 162 -23.45 -24.21 -6.91
N ILE A 163 -22.20 -24.27 -6.48
CA ILE A 163 -21.09 -24.72 -7.32
C ILE A 163 -20.67 -26.09 -6.78
N ASP A 164 -20.98 -27.11 -7.56
CA ASP A 164 -20.55 -28.48 -7.27
C ASP A 164 -19.16 -28.73 -7.87
N LYS A 165 -18.40 -29.60 -7.21
CA LYS A 165 -17.05 -30.01 -7.65
C LYS A 165 -17.14 -30.85 -8.92
#